data_7651362739336d0713862c3048ab9d79
#
_entry.id   7651362739336d0713862c3048ab9d79
#
_cell.length_a   1.000
_cell.length_b   1.000
_cell.length_c   1.000
_cell.angle_alpha   90.00
_cell.angle_beta   90.00
_cell.angle_gamma   90.00
#
_symmetry.space_group_name_H-M   'P 1'
#
loop_
_entity.id
_entity.type
_entity.pdbx_description
1 polymer ?
#
loop_
_entity_poly.entity_id
_entity_poly.type
_entity_poly.pdbx_seq_one_letter_code
_entity_poly.pdbx_strand_id
1 'polypeptide(L)'
;MNILNDKGGRLHLELPAGVADILPEAAERFIELRRTILITMAGWGYRPVQPPLIEHAEALARALPDYDEEVSFYKMVDRLSGRVLSLRADFTPQLARIAATRFAEAALPLRFFYEGPVVRHVPNLNGKRRELHQAGAELMGVMDPEGDSETIAMMVDCLRASGLEDFKVDVGQVEFFKGIFKDVELTPEALYAITDAVKR
;
A
#
# COMPACT_ATOMS: atom_id res chain seq x y z
N MET A 1 17.06 -31.49 16.27
CA MET A 1 18.29 -30.74 16.05
C MET A 1 18.47 -29.80 17.23
N ASN A 2 19.52 -30.01 18.03
CA ASN A 2 19.72 -29.24 19.29
C ASN A 2 20.38 -27.89 18.89
N ILE A 3 19.63 -26.80 18.94
CA ILE A 3 20.10 -25.45 18.58
C ILE A 3 20.58 -24.75 19.86
N LEU A 4 21.59 -25.34 20.49
CA LEU A 4 22.32 -24.71 21.61
C LEU A 4 23.62 -24.14 21.06
N ASN A 5 23.97 -22.90 21.45
CA ASN A 5 25.30 -22.38 21.18
C ASN A 5 26.32 -23.04 22.08
N ASP A 6 27.59 -23.01 21.71
CA ASP A 6 28.73 -23.63 22.47
C ASP A 6 28.88 -23.13 23.93
N LYS A 7 28.09 -22.17 24.36
CA LYS A 7 28.10 -21.60 25.73
C LYS A 7 26.85 -21.93 26.54
N GLY A 8 26.01 -22.88 26.10
CA GLY A 8 24.81 -23.34 26.82
C GLY A 8 23.69 -22.32 26.99
N GLY A 9 23.74 -21.18 26.30
CA GLY A 9 22.68 -20.19 26.28
C GLY A 9 21.57 -20.56 25.26
N ARG A 10 20.29 -20.32 25.59
CA ARG A 10 19.21 -20.37 24.59
C ARG A 10 19.44 -19.31 23.53
N LEU A 11 19.49 -19.72 22.26
CA LEU A 11 19.39 -18.77 21.14
C LEU A 11 18.03 -18.10 21.24
N HIS A 12 18.02 -16.77 21.25
CA HIS A 12 16.80 -16.00 21.10
C HIS A 12 16.36 -16.09 19.63
N LEU A 13 15.41 -17.00 19.35
CA LEU A 13 14.83 -17.23 18.01
C LEU A 13 13.48 -16.53 17.87
N GLU A 14 13.22 -15.54 18.73
CA GLU A 14 11.99 -14.77 18.70
C GLU A 14 12.00 -13.78 17.54
N LEU A 15 10.89 -13.70 16.83
CA LEU A 15 10.69 -12.70 15.80
C LEU A 15 10.48 -11.30 16.43
N PRO A 16 10.86 -10.24 15.74
CA PRO A 16 10.52 -8.89 16.17
C PRO A 16 9.00 -8.72 16.30
N ALA A 17 8.57 -7.88 17.25
CA ALA A 17 7.15 -7.60 17.42
C ALA A 17 6.53 -7.02 16.11
N GLY A 18 5.35 -7.50 15.75
CA GLY A 18 4.62 -7.07 14.57
C GLY A 18 4.98 -7.78 13.25
N VAL A 19 5.85 -8.80 13.31
CA VAL A 19 6.07 -9.75 12.20
C VAL A 19 5.72 -11.16 12.65
N ALA A 20 5.39 -12.04 11.71
CA ALA A 20 5.02 -13.41 12.01
C ALA A 20 5.32 -14.34 10.81
N ASP A 21 5.68 -15.58 11.11
CA ASP A 21 5.72 -16.64 10.10
C ASP A 21 4.31 -17.00 9.63
N ILE A 22 4.15 -17.25 8.36
CA ILE A 22 2.93 -17.84 7.79
C ILE A 22 3.22 -19.32 7.59
N LEU A 23 2.61 -20.16 8.42
CA LEU A 23 2.82 -21.61 8.42
C LEU A 23 2.09 -22.28 7.24
N PRO A 24 2.45 -23.56 6.87
CA PRO A 24 2.04 -24.18 5.62
C PRO A 24 0.56 -24.05 5.25
N GLU A 25 -0.35 -24.42 6.15
CA GLU A 25 -1.80 -24.37 5.87
C GLU A 25 -2.32 -22.94 5.57
N ALA A 26 -1.79 -21.95 6.29
CA ALA A 26 -2.14 -20.54 6.05
C ALA A 26 -1.43 -20.02 4.79
N ALA A 27 -0.21 -20.49 4.52
CA ALA A 27 0.56 -20.10 3.34
C ALA A 27 -0.11 -20.62 2.04
N GLU A 28 -0.61 -21.85 2.05
CA GLU A 28 -1.35 -22.42 0.90
C GLU A 28 -2.60 -21.59 0.57
N ARG A 29 -3.41 -21.28 1.58
CA ARG A 29 -4.61 -20.41 1.40
C ARG A 29 -4.22 -19.01 0.93
N PHE A 30 -3.12 -18.48 1.43
CA PHE A 30 -2.62 -17.18 1.03
C PHE A 30 -2.16 -17.16 -0.44
N ILE A 31 -1.49 -18.21 -0.91
CA ILE A 31 -1.07 -18.35 -2.31
C ILE A 31 -2.30 -18.41 -3.23
N GLU A 32 -3.34 -19.17 -2.84
CA GLU A 32 -4.56 -19.28 -3.61
C GLU A 32 -5.33 -17.94 -3.67
N LEU A 33 -5.46 -17.25 -2.55
CA LEU A 33 -6.05 -15.91 -2.48
C LEU A 33 -5.34 -14.93 -3.39
N ARG A 34 -4.01 -14.87 -3.32
CA ARG A 34 -3.20 -14.01 -4.20
C ARG A 34 -3.47 -14.32 -5.67
N ARG A 35 -3.44 -15.59 -6.04
CA ARG A 35 -3.70 -16.02 -7.42
C ARG A 35 -5.08 -15.56 -7.90
N THR A 36 -6.10 -15.71 -7.09
CA THR A 36 -7.48 -15.28 -7.40
C THR A 36 -7.55 -13.78 -7.67
N ILE A 37 -6.99 -12.97 -6.77
CA ILE A 37 -6.97 -11.51 -6.92
C ILE A 37 -6.24 -11.09 -8.20
N LEU A 38 -5.05 -11.64 -8.46
CA LEU A 38 -4.25 -11.30 -9.64
C LEU A 38 -4.94 -11.67 -10.95
N ILE A 39 -5.59 -12.84 -11.01
CA ILE A 39 -6.35 -13.27 -12.20
C ILE A 39 -7.56 -12.34 -12.42
N THR A 40 -8.25 -11.93 -11.36
CA THR A 40 -9.39 -11.02 -11.47
C THR A 40 -8.93 -9.66 -12.02
N MET A 41 -7.88 -9.06 -11.47
CA MET A 41 -7.34 -7.79 -11.97
C MET A 41 -6.87 -7.88 -13.43
N ALA A 42 -6.21 -8.98 -13.79
CA ALA A 42 -5.81 -9.24 -15.19
C ALA A 42 -7.01 -9.36 -16.13
N GLY A 43 -8.12 -9.96 -15.66
CA GLY A 43 -9.38 -10.05 -16.40
C GLY A 43 -10.02 -8.70 -16.71
N TRP A 44 -9.78 -7.69 -15.87
CA TRP A 44 -10.17 -6.30 -16.10
C TRP A 44 -9.22 -5.53 -17.07
N GLY A 45 -8.22 -6.20 -17.64
CA GLY A 45 -7.27 -5.61 -18.58
C GLY A 45 -6.10 -4.87 -17.93
N TYR A 46 -5.92 -4.99 -16.63
CA TYR A 46 -4.76 -4.44 -15.95
C TYR A 46 -3.54 -5.33 -16.16
N ARG A 47 -2.36 -4.72 -16.21
CA ARG A 47 -1.08 -5.38 -16.45
C ARG A 47 -0.23 -5.40 -15.19
N PRO A 48 0.46 -6.52 -14.90
CA PRO A 48 1.28 -6.63 -13.70
C PRO A 48 2.51 -5.71 -13.77
N VAL A 49 2.81 -5.06 -12.66
CA VAL A 49 4.06 -4.33 -12.42
C VAL A 49 4.64 -4.79 -11.09
N GLN A 50 5.93 -5.09 -11.06
CA GLN A 50 6.62 -5.54 -9.86
C GLN A 50 7.79 -4.60 -9.51
N PRO A 51 7.55 -3.55 -8.73
CA PRO A 51 8.59 -2.65 -8.25
C PRO A 51 9.50 -3.33 -7.23
N PRO A 52 10.75 -2.85 -7.05
CA PRO A 52 11.64 -3.36 -6.02
C PRO A 52 11.11 -3.06 -4.61
N LEU A 53 11.49 -3.90 -3.64
CA LEU A 53 11.16 -3.65 -2.22
C LEU A 53 11.92 -2.46 -1.64
N ILE A 54 13.10 -2.17 -2.16
CA ILE A 54 14.03 -1.15 -1.66
C ILE A 54 14.18 -0.06 -2.72
N GLU A 55 13.99 1.19 -2.32
CA GLU A 55 14.25 2.37 -3.15
C GLU A 55 14.97 3.47 -2.37
N HIS A 56 15.44 4.50 -3.05
CA HIS A 56 15.93 5.70 -2.39
C HIS A 56 14.81 6.39 -1.63
N ALA A 57 15.02 6.71 -0.35
CA ALA A 57 14.00 7.33 0.50
C ALA A 57 13.41 8.60 -0.12
N GLU A 58 14.26 9.45 -0.72
CA GLU A 58 13.84 10.67 -1.39
C GLU A 58 12.89 10.46 -2.58
N ALA A 59 12.98 9.31 -3.28
CA ALA A 59 12.11 9.01 -4.40
C ALA A 59 10.69 8.65 -3.94
N LEU A 60 10.58 7.94 -2.83
CA LEU A 60 9.28 7.59 -2.22
C LEU A 60 8.60 8.81 -1.60
N ALA A 61 9.38 9.66 -0.94
CA ALA A 61 8.88 10.87 -0.30
C ALA A 61 8.25 11.88 -1.25
N ARG A 62 8.89 12.10 -2.41
CA ARG A 62 8.38 13.05 -3.41
C ARG A 62 7.00 12.71 -3.95
N ALA A 63 6.63 11.46 -3.95
CA ALA A 63 5.34 11.00 -4.49
C ALA A 63 4.20 11.07 -3.46
N LEU A 64 4.49 11.32 -2.19
CA LEU A 64 3.53 11.39 -1.10
C LEU A 64 3.83 12.60 -0.19
N PRO A 65 3.56 13.84 -0.64
CA PRO A 65 3.91 15.04 0.11
C PRO A 65 3.25 15.15 1.50
N ASP A 66 2.10 14.51 1.70
CA ASP A 66 1.38 14.47 2.98
C ASP A 66 1.70 13.24 3.85
N TYR A 67 2.64 12.39 3.38
CA TYR A 67 3.02 11.20 4.13
C TYR A 67 4.13 11.57 5.11
N ASP A 68 3.88 11.36 6.40
CA ASP A 68 4.88 11.57 7.44
C ASP A 68 6.01 10.52 7.28
N GLU A 69 7.05 10.94 6.54
CA GLU A 69 8.19 10.10 6.21
C GLU A 69 8.91 9.53 7.43
N GLU A 70 8.99 10.30 8.51
CA GLU A 70 9.74 9.89 9.70
C GLU A 70 9.04 8.76 10.43
N VAL A 71 7.70 8.74 10.37
CA VAL A 71 6.86 7.81 11.14
C VAL A 71 6.58 6.52 10.38
N SER A 72 6.63 6.53 9.04
CA SER A 72 6.06 5.42 8.25
C SER A 72 7.08 4.51 7.58
N PHE A 73 8.32 4.96 7.36
CA PHE A 73 9.31 4.22 6.59
C PHE A 73 10.44 3.63 7.45
N TYR A 74 10.80 2.39 7.14
CA TYR A 74 12.09 1.83 7.59
C TYR A 74 13.19 2.32 6.68
N LYS A 75 14.13 3.09 7.23
CA LYS A 75 15.26 3.66 6.51
C LYS A 75 16.56 2.95 6.87
N MET A 76 17.46 2.82 5.89
CA MET A 76 18.80 2.25 6.06
C MET A 76 19.81 3.00 5.19
N VAL A 77 21.07 2.99 5.59
CA VAL A 77 22.15 3.57 4.77
C VAL A 77 22.70 2.52 3.82
N ASP A 78 22.71 2.82 2.54
CA ASP A 78 23.39 2.01 1.53
C ASP A 78 24.92 2.12 1.70
N ARG A 79 25.56 1.01 1.97
CA ARG A 79 27.01 0.97 2.17
C ARG A 79 27.82 1.23 0.90
N LEU A 80 27.23 1.07 -0.29
CA LEU A 80 27.91 1.30 -1.56
C LEU A 80 27.92 2.78 -1.94
N SER A 81 26.78 3.45 -1.78
CA SER A 81 26.60 4.84 -2.24
C SER A 81 26.58 5.87 -1.10
N GLY A 82 26.43 5.44 0.15
CA GLY A 82 26.21 6.32 1.31
C GLY A 82 24.80 6.96 1.36
N ARG A 83 23.92 6.66 0.39
CA ARG A 83 22.58 7.23 0.31
C ARG A 83 21.61 6.51 1.24
N VAL A 84 20.54 7.21 1.60
CA VAL A 84 19.46 6.63 2.41
C VAL A 84 18.51 5.85 1.51
N LEU A 85 18.35 4.57 1.84
CA LEU A 85 17.35 3.67 1.26
C LEU A 85 16.17 3.53 2.20
N SER A 86 15.03 3.16 1.65
CA SER A 86 13.83 2.85 2.40
C SER A 86 13.19 1.55 1.93
N LEU A 87 12.59 0.81 2.86
CA LEU A 87 11.67 -0.27 2.52
C LEU A 87 10.33 0.33 2.10
N ARG A 88 9.72 -0.26 1.09
CA ARG A 88 8.41 0.14 0.59
C ARG A 88 7.34 0.00 1.67
N ALA A 89 6.66 1.09 1.99
CA ALA A 89 5.49 1.12 2.86
C ALA A 89 4.17 1.13 2.08
N ASP A 90 4.23 1.50 0.80
CA ASP A 90 3.12 1.51 -0.16
C ASP A 90 3.64 1.39 -1.60
N PHE A 91 2.79 0.88 -2.51
CA PHE A 91 3.14 0.72 -3.93
C PHE A 91 2.85 1.96 -4.76
N THR A 92 1.84 2.74 -4.45
CA THR A 92 1.38 3.89 -5.25
C THR A 92 2.51 4.84 -5.63
N PRO A 93 3.44 5.25 -4.73
CA PRO A 93 4.58 6.10 -5.09
C PRO A 93 5.49 5.48 -6.15
N GLN A 94 5.69 4.17 -6.07
CA GLN A 94 6.51 3.44 -7.02
C GLN A 94 5.86 3.36 -8.39
N LEU A 95 4.54 3.14 -8.43
CA LEU A 95 3.77 3.11 -9.69
C LEU A 95 3.77 4.49 -10.36
N ALA A 96 3.59 5.57 -9.58
CA ALA A 96 3.69 6.94 -10.07
C ALA A 96 5.08 7.22 -10.68
N ARG A 97 6.16 6.84 -10.00
CA ARG A 97 7.52 6.95 -10.53
C ARG A 97 7.70 6.14 -11.81
N ILE A 98 7.22 4.91 -11.86
CA ILE A 98 7.31 4.03 -13.04
C ILE A 98 6.56 4.64 -14.20
N ALA A 99 5.34 5.13 -13.99
CA ALA A 99 4.56 5.81 -15.02
C ALA A 99 5.32 7.02 -15.57
N ALA A 100 5.83 7.89 -14.69
CA ALA A 100 6.55 9.09 -15.08
C ALA A 100 7.89 8.84 -15.78
N THR A 101 8.57 7.71 -15.50
CA THR A 101 9.92 7.46 -16.03
C THR A 101 9.99 6.43 -17.14
N ARG A 102 9.06 5.47 -17.17
CA ARG A 102 9.08 4.34 -18.10
C ARG A 102 7.93 4.36 -19.11
N PHE A 103 6.88 5.11 -18.79
CA PHE A 103 5.67 5.18 -19.60
C PHE A 103 5.26 6.63 -19.91
N ALA A 104 6.20 7.60 -19.81
CA ALA A 104 5.93 9.02 -20.05
C ALA A 104 5.34 9.28 -21.47
N GLU A 105 5.78 8.50 -22.46
CA GLU A 105 5.32 8.63 -23.86
C GLU A 105 4.27 7.56 -24.23
N ALA A 106 3.80 6.77 -23.27
CA ALA A 106 2.84 5.73 -23.55
C ALA A 106 1.42 6.30 -23.72
N ALA A 107 0.64 5.63 -24.56
CA ALA A 107 -0.78 5.98 -24.71
C ALA A 107 -1.54 5.73 -23.41
N LEU A 108 -2.36 6.70 -23.01
CA LEU A 108 -3.27 6.59 -21.88
C LEU A 108 -4.58 5.92 -22.29
N PRO A 109 -5.30 5.30 -21.37
CA PRO A 109 -4.97 5.14 -19.96
C PRO A 109 -3.99 4.01 -19.67
N LEU A 110 -3.16 4.17 -18.62
CA LEU A 110 -2.35 3.09 -18.07
C LEU A 110 -3.14 2.34 -17.02
N ARG A 111 -3.14 1.02 -17.13
CA ARG A 111 -3.78 0.09 -16.18
C ARG A 111 -2.73 -0.86 -15.63
N PHE A 112 -2.34 -0.65 -14.38
CA PHE A 112 -1.37 -1.48 -13.70
C PHE A 112 -1.96 -2.11 -12.45
N PHE A 113 -1.57 -3.35 -12.16
CA PHE A 113 -1.78 -3.94 -10.86
C PHE A 113 -0.47 -4.43 -10.26
N TYR A 114 -0.47 -4.55 -8.96
CA TYR A 114 0.68 -5.00 -8.18
C TYR A 114 0.26 -5.88 -7.02
N GLU A 115 1.20 -6.67 -6.53
CA GLU A 115 1.08 -7.35 -5.25
C GLU A 115 2.47 -7.54 -4.63
N GLY A 116 2.53 -7.64 -3.32
CA GLY A 116 3.76 -7.93 -2.60
C GLY A 116 3.79 -7.40 -1.18
N PRO A 117 4.90 -7.65 -0.47
CA PRO A 117 5.07 -7.18 0.89
C PRO A 117 5.26 -5.67 0.94
N VAL A 118 4.70 -5.06 1.95
CA VAL A 118 4.98 -3.68 2.38
C VAL A 118 5.38 -3.71 3.86
N VAL A 119 6.28 -2.82 4.25
CA VAL A 119 6.79 -2.77 5.62
C VAL A 119 6.57 -1.37 6.18
N ARG A 120 5.73 -1.27 7.21
CA ARG A 120 5.36 0.00 7.83
C ARG A 120 5.93 0.11 9.24
N HIS A 121 6.55 1.23 9.53
CA HIS A 121 6.87 1.56 10.92
C HIS A 121 5.57 1.92 11.63
N VAL A 122 5.30 1.27 12.75
CA VAL A 122 4.11 1.51 13.59
C VAL A 122 4.62 1.86 14.99
N PRO A 123 4.50 3.12 15.44
CA PRO A 123 5.00 3.55 16.74
C PRO A 123 4.38 2.78 17.90
N ASN A 124 3.07 2.52 17.82
CA ASN A 124 2.32 1.70 18.77
C ASN A 124 1.71 0.51 18.06
N LEU A 125 2.23 -0.68 18.33
CA LEU A 125 1.77 -1.89 17.62
C LEU A 125 0.31 -2.22 17.91
N ASN A 126 -0.15 -2.19 19.16
CA ASN A 126 -1.54 -2.47 19.55
C ASN A 126 -2.19 -3.59 18.72
N GLY A 127 -1.47 -4.69 18.49
CA GLY A 127 -1.88 -5.80 17.62
C GLY A 127 -1.70 -5.56 16.11
N LYS A 128 -1.24 -4.40 15.66
CA LYS A 128 -0.96 -4.13 14.25
C LYS A 128 0.31 -4.84 13.78
N ARG A 129 0.32 -5.24 12.53
CA ARG A 129 1.50 -5.83 11.87
C ARG A 129 2.37 -4.75 11.24
N ARG A 130 3.69 -4.97 11.26
CA ARG A 130 4.67 -4.15 10.53
C ARG A 130 4.83 -4.60 9.09
N GLU A 131 4.77 -5.90 8.87
CA GLU A 131 4.80 -6.50 7.54
C GLU A 131 3.39 -6.88 7.13
N LEU A 132 2.97 -6.38 5.99
CA LEU A 132 1.67 -6.61 5.37
C LEU A 132 1.89 -7.04 3.93
N HIS A 133 0.96 -7.79 3.38
CA HIS A 133 0.91 -8.06 1.95
C HIS A 133 -0.18 -7.20 1.34
N GLN A 134 0.21 -6.37 0.38
CA GLN A 134 -0.70 -5.45 -0.31
C GLN A 134 -0.89 -5.91 -1.74
N ALA A 135 -2.14 -5.92 -2.20
CA ALA A 135 -2.49 -6.02 -3.60
C ALA A 135 -3.32 -4.79 -3.97
N GLY A 136 -3.13 -4.28 -5.17
CA GLY A 136 -3.84 -3.10 -5.64
C GLY A 136 -3.65 -2.85 -7.12
N ALA A 137 -4.35 -1.83 -7.61
CA ALA A 137 -4.29 -1.41 -8.99
C ALA A 137 -4.29 0.11 -9.11
N GLU A 138 -3.67 0.60 -10.17
CA GLU A 138 -3.61 2.01 -10.51
C GLU A 138 -4.15 2.21 -11.92
N LEU A 139 -5.14 3.08 -12.04
CA LEU A 139 -5.67 3.58 -13.29
C LEU A 139 -5.22 5.03 -13.48
N MET A 140 -4.39 5.28 -14.49
CA MET A 140 -3.80 6.59 -14.72
C MET A 140 -4.23 7.17 -16.07
N GLY A 141 -4.61 8.45 -16.07
CA GLY A 141 -4.99 9.17 -17.29
C GLY A 141 -6.47 9.08 -17.64
N VAL A 142 -7.33 8.72 -16.69
CA VAL A 142 -8.78 8.84 -16.76
C VAL A 142 -9.22 9.86 -15.72
N MET A 143 -9.89 10.92 -16.15
CA MET A 143 -10.35 12.01 -15.26
C MET A 143 -11.85 11.95 -15.00
N ASP A 144 -12.55 11.08 -15.72
CA ASP A 144 -14.01 10.96 -15.66
C ASP A 144 -14.46 9.97 -14.58
N PRO A 145 -15.71 10.09 -14.06
CA PRO A 145 -16.26 9.19 -13.03
C PRO A 145 -16.27 7.71 -13.42
N GLU A 146 -16.16 7.41 -14.72
CA GLU A 146 -16.03 6.06 -15.24
C GLU A 146 -14.76 5.37 -14.74
N GLY A 147 -13.65 6.12 -14.56
CA GLY A 147 -12.42 5.59 -13.98
C GLY A 147 -12.57 5.17 -12.53
N ASP A 148 -13.27 5.98 -11.73
CA ASP A 148 -13.59 5.65 -10.35
C ASP A 148 -14.52 4.43 -10.30
N SER A 149 -15.53 4.38 -11.16
CA SER A 149 -16.47 3.27 -11.25
C SER A 149 -15.79 1.97 -11.67
N GLU A 150 -14.84 2.01 -12.63
CA GLU A 150 -14.02 0.86 -13.04
C GLU A 150 -13.23 0.29 -11.87
N THR A 151 -12.52 1.15 -11.13
CA THR A 151 -11.67 0.72 -10.02
C THR A 151 -12.46 0.16 -8.84
N ILE A 152 -13.61 0.78 -8.52
CA ILE A 152 -14.53 0.28 -7.47
C ILE A 152 -15.12 -1.06 -7.88
N ALA A 153 -15.61 -1.20 -9.12
CA ALA A 153 -16.19 -2.44 -9.60
C ALA A 153 -15.18 -3.59 -9.60
N MET A 154 -13.95 -3.35 -10.07
CA MET A 154 -12.86 -4.32 -10.01
C MET A 154 -12.53 -4.73 -8.57
N MET A 155 -12.47 -3.78 -7.62
CA MET A 155 -12.27 -4.08 -6.21
C MET A 155 -13.37 -5.00 -5.67
N VAL A 156 -14.64 -4.71 -5.97
CA VAL A 156 -15.78 -5.54 -5.59
C VAL A 156 -15.65 -6.95 -6.16
N ASP A 157 -15.27 -7.08 -7.43
CA ASP A 157 -15.06 -8.38 -8.06
C ASP A 157 -13.92 -9.17 -7.41
N CYS A 158 -12.81 -8.50 -7.05
CA CYS A 158 -11.71 -9.12 -6.31
C CYS A 158 -12.17 -9.65 -4.94
N LEU A 159 -12.97 -8.88 -4.21
CA LEU A 159 -13.50 -9.29 -2.91
C LEU A 159 -14.44 -10.50 -3.04
N ARG A 160 -15.36 -10.47 -4.01
CA ARG A 160 -16.29 -11.59 -4.29
C ARG A 160 -15.54 -12.85 -4.72
N ALA A 161 -14.61 -12.71 -5.66
CA ALA A 161 -13.79 -13.83 -6.12
C ALA A 161 -12.94 -14.43 -4.98
N SER A 162 -12.62 -13.64 -3.97
CA SER A 162 -11.91 -14.08 -2.76
C SER A 162 -12.83 -14.77 -1.72
N GLY A 163 -14.13 -14.90 -2.00
CA GLY A 163 -15.09 -15.57 -1.12
C GLY A 163 -15.79 -14.66 -0.12
N LEU A 164 -15.64 -13.34 -0.23
CA LEU A 164 -16.40 -12.41 0.59
C LEU A 164 -17.77 -12.15 -0.05
N GLU A 165 -18.83 -12.64 0.57
CA GLU A 165 -20.20 -12.51 0.08
C GLU A 165 -20.93 -11.31 0.69
N ASP A 166 -20.68 -11.01 1.95
CA ASP A 166 -21.34 -9.94 2.70
C ASP A 166 -20.31 -8.90 3.15
N PHE A 167 -20.30 -7.74 2.47
CA PHE A 167 -19.44 -6.62 2.79
C PHE A 167 -20.07 -5.29 2.36
N LYS A 168 -19.63 -4.22 2.97
CA LYS A 168 -20.07 -2.85 2.67
C LYS A 168 -18.91 -2.08 2.07
N VAL A 169 -19.20 -1.31 1.03
CA VAL A 169 -18.26 -0.36 0.43
C VAL A 169 -18.72 1.06 0.77
N ASP A 170 -17.91 1.78 1.51
CA ASP A 170 -18.12 3.20 1.77
C ASP A 170 -17.29 4.01 0.77
N VAL A 171 -17.94 4.89 0.02
CA VAL A 171 -17.30 5.75 -1.00
C VAL A 171 -17.24 7.17 -0.46
N GLY A 172 -16.03 7.69 -0.26
CA GLY A 172 -15.78 9.07 0.12
C GLY A 172 -15.51 9.96 -1.10
N GLN A 173 -16.08 11.17 -1.11
CA GLN A 173 -15.88 12.14 -2.18
C GLN A 173 -15.47 13.49 -1.59
N VAL A 174 -14.21 13.88 -1.81
CA VAL A 174 -13.61 15.09 -1.21
C VAL A 174 -14.28 16.37 -1.70
N GLU A 175 -14.69 16.43 -2.98
CA GLU A 175 -15.35 17.62 -3.52
C GLU A 175 -16.76 17.83 -2.94
N PHE A 176 -17.46 16.75 -2.60
CA PHE A 176 -18.71 16.85 -1.85
C PHE A 176 -18.49 17.52 -0.49
N PHE A 177 -17.44 17.11 0.22
CA PHE A 177 -17.07 17.71 1.49
C PHE A 177 -16.68 19.19 1.35
N LYS A 178 -15.85 19.52 0.35
CA LYS A 178 -15.50 20.92 0.03
C LYS A 178 -16.73 21.74 -0.35
N GLY A 179 -17.68 21.14 -1.07
CA GLY A 179 -18.93 21.79 -1.48
C GLY A 179 -19.80 22.23 -0.30
N ILE A 180 -19.84 21.45 0.78
CA ILE A 180 -20.60 21.81 2.02
C ILE A 180 -20.08 23.11 2.64
N PHE A 181 -18.77 23.37 2.53
CA PHE A 181 -18.13 24.54 3.13
C PHE A 181 -17.79 25.64 2.13
N LYS A 182 -18.25 25.54 0.88
CA LYS A 182 -17.91 26.49 -0.19
C LYS A 182 -18.28 27.94 0.15
N ASP A 183 -19.39 28.13 0.85
CA ASP A 183 -19.92 29.44 1.21
C ASP A 183 -19.72 29.78 2.71
N VAL A 184 -18.85 29.02 3.41
CA VAL A 184 -18.54 29.23 4.81
C VAL A 184 -17.09 29.69 4.95
N GLU A 185 -16.90 30.89 5.51
CA GLU A 185 -15.56 31.36 5.85
C GLU A 185 -15.05 30.56 7.06
N LEU A 186 -14.19 29.56 6.81
CA LEU A 186 -13.54 28.77 7.84
C LEU A 186 -12.15 29.32 8.12
N THR A 187 -11.80 29.46 9.40
CA THR A 187 -10.40 29.70 9.77
C THR A 187 -9.54 28.47 9.45
N PRO A 188 -8.23 28.62 9.23
CA PRO A 188 -7.33 27.48 8.99
C PRO A 188 -7.42 26.41 10.08
N GLU A 189 -7.58 26.84 11.35
CA GLU A 189 -7.71 25.93 12.50
C GLU A 189 -9.02 25.14 12.46
N ALA A 190 -10.12 25.78 12.09
CA ALA A 190 -11.42 25.12 11.95
C ALA A 190 -11.40 24.12 10.79
N LEU A 191 -10.80 24.50 9.65
CA LEU A 191 -10.64 23.59 8.50
C LEU A 191 -9.80 22.38 8.87
N TYR A 192 -8.68 22.57 9.58
CA TYR A 192 -7.84 21.48 10.06
C TYR A 192 -8.62 20.55 11.01
N ALA A 193 -9.34 21.10 12.01
CA ALA A 193 -10.09 20.32 12.98
C ALA A 193 -11.19 19.47 12.31
N ILE A 194 -11.90 20.05 11.34
CA ILE A 194 -12.93 19.35 10.57
C ILE A 194 -12.31 18.23 9.72
N THR A 195 -11.20 18.53 9.02
CA THR A 195 -10.50 17.54 8.19
C THR A 195 -9.96 16.37 9.03
N ASP A 196 -9.42 16.64 10.21
CA ASP A 196 -8.94 15.61 11.15
C ASP A 196 -10.11 14.76 11.69
N ALA A 197 -11.25 15.38 11.99
CA ALA A 197 -12.43 14.67 12.46
C ALA A 197 -13.03 13.71 11.41
N VAL A 198 -12.95 14.06 10.13
CA VAL A 198 -13.43 13.21 9.01
C VAL A 198 -12.49 12.05 8.72
N LYS A 199 -11.20 12.17 9.05
CA LYS A 199 -10.20 11.10 8.87
C LYS A 199 -10.27 10.01 9.96
N ARG A 200 -11.03 10.21 11.01
CA ARG A 200 -11.18 9.28 12.14
C ARG A 200 -12.37 8.35 11.96
#